data_1ed4aebcc4849a2552de7536ff0a9c2e
#
_entry.id   1ed4aebcc4849a2552de7536ff0a9c2e
#
_cell.length_a   1.000
_cell.length_b   1.000
_cell.length_c   1.000
_cell.angle_alpha   90.00
_cell.angle_beta   90.00
_cell.angle_gamma   90.00
#
_symmetry.space_group_name_H-M   'P 1'
#
loop_
_entity.id
_entity.type
_entity.pdbx_description
1 polymer ?
#
loop_
_entity_poly.entity_id
_entity_poly.type
_entity_poly.pdbx_seq_one_letter_code
_entity_poly.pdbx_strand_id
1 'polypeptide(L)'
;MPVHPARGPASYFLDHWFLQLTGVGLFTQCIDGGVNNSLTLLGLLSRQPSYGYDLKHSYDRYFGTGKPLAFGQVYSTLARMIRDELIRALGEETGGGPDRKKYEITAAGQDKVRRWLFTPDVPSETMQSELFAKTVIALLLDDDADRLLDVQRAEHMARMRELTRLKQDADLLQVLMCDHGLFHIEADLRWIELTSARLTQLKKELQK
;
A
#
# COMPACT_ATOMS: atom_id res chain seq x y z
N MET A 1 -54.95 -12.22 -7.50
CA MET A 1 -53.85 -11.73 -6.65
C MET A 1 -52.77 -12.81 -6.63
N PRO A 2 -51.61 -12.62 -7.25
CA PRO A 2 -50.49 -13.56 -7.15
C PRO A 2 -49.59 -13.14 -5.98
N VAL A 3 -49.31 -14.12 -5.13
CA VAL A 3 -48.39 -14.02 -3.98
C VAL A 3 -46.96 -14.05 -4.46
N HIS A 4 -46.18 -13.02 -4.19
CA HIS A 4 -44.74 -13.01 -4.43
C HIS A 4 -44.01 -13.86 -3.38
N PRO A 5 -43.06 -14.73 -3.78
CA PRO A 5 -42.23 -15.46 -2.83
C PRO A 5 -41.19 -14.52 -2.18
N ALA A 6 -41.07 -14.62 -0.87
CA ALA A 6 -40.09 -13.89 -0.06
C ALA A 6 -38.65 -14.28 -0.49
N ARG A 7 -37.84 -13.29 -0.81
CA ARG A 7 -36.40 -13.46 -1.08
C ARG A 7 -35.64 -13.70 0.24
N GLY A 8 -34.88 -14.76 0.29
CA GLY A 8 -34.06 -15.12 1.45
C GLY A 8 -32.86 -14.19 1.67
N PRO A 9 -32.19 -14.25 2.82
CA PRO A 9 -31.15 -13.29 3.25
C PRO A 9 -29.86 -13.29 2.41
N ALA A 10 -29.68 -14.21 1.47
CA ALA A 10 -28.50 -14.26 0.58
C ALA A 10 -28.48 -13.18 -0.51
N SER A 11 -29.65 -12.57 -0.85
CA SER A 11 -29.72 -11.54 -1.90
C SER A 11 -29.22 -10.16 -1.44
N TYR A 12 -29.23 -9.88 -0.14
CA TYR A 12 -28.78 -8.60 0.41
C TYR A 12 -27.26 -8.46 0.41
N PHE A 13 -26.52 -9.58 0.44
CA PHE A 13 -25.04 -9.56 0.44
C PHE A 13 -24.47 -9.25 -0.95
N LEU A 14 -25.11 -9.74 -2.01
CA LEU A 14 -24.67 -9.51 -3.39
C LEU A 14 -25.01 -8.10 -3.89
N ASP A 15 -26.16 -7.56 -3.50
CA ASP A 15 -26.58 -6.21 -3.91
C ASP A 15 -25.74 -5.11 -3.23
N HIS A 16 -25.25 -5.34 -2.01
CA HIS A 16 -24.38 -4.38 -1.32
C HIS A 16 -22.95 -4.37 -1.88
N TRP A 17 -22.49 -5.50 -2.39
CA TRP A 17 -21.17 -5.63 -3.04
C TRP A 17 -21.15 -5.00 -4.45
N PHE A 18 -22.26 -5.06 -5.16
CA PHE A 18 -22.38 -4.51 -6.51
C PHE A 18 -22.54 -2.98 -6.55
N LEU A 19 -23.14 -2.37 -5.53
CA LEU A 19 -23.31 -0.92 -5.40
C LEU A 19 -22.01 -0.18 -5.02
N GLN A 20 -21.01 -0.86 -4.47
CA GLN A 20 -19.69 -0.31 -4.23
C GLN A 20 -18.80 -0.26 -5.48
N LEU A 21 -19.15 -0.99 -6.54
CA LEU A 21 -18.36 -1.05 -7.79
C LEU A 21 -18.70 0.05 -8.81
N THR A 22 -19.76 0.82 -8.61
CA THR A 22 -20.20 1.87 -9.56
C THR A 22 -19.88 3.29 -9.13
N GLY A 23 -19.18 3.48 -7.99
CA GLY A 23 -18.62 4.77 -7.56
C GLY A 23 -17.33 5.10 -8.31
N VAL A 24 -17.42 5.27 -9.61
CA VAL A 24 -16.30 5.70 -10.46
C VAL A 24 -15.92 7.13 -10.07
N GLY A 25 -14.83 7.30 -9.32
CA GLY A 25 -14.23 8.63 -9.16
C GLY A 25 -13.41 8.88 -7.90
N LEU A 26 -13.52 8.10 -6.83
CA LEU A 26 -12.83 8.39 -5.56
C LEU A 26 -12.02 7.22 -4.98
N PHE A 27 -11.98 6.06 -5.60
CA PHE A 27 -11.40 4.83 -5.02
C PHE A 27 -10.11 4.32 -5.68
N THR A 28 -9.50 5.05 -6.62
CA THR A 28 -8.26 4.58 -7.28
C THR A 28 -6.99 4.83 -6.43
N GLN A 29 -7.11 5.22 -5.18
CA GLN A 29 -5.96 5.59 -4.34
C GLN A 29 -5.71 4.67 -3.13
N CYS A 30 -6.49 3.61 -2.94
CA CYS A 30 -6.38 2.75 -1.75
C CYS A 30 -6.02 1.28 -2.01
N ILE A 31 -5.57 0.88 -3.20
CA ILE A 31 -5.29 -0.55 -3.52
C ILE A 31 -3.79 -0.89 -3.52
N ASP A 32 -2.91 0.10 -3.48
CA ASP A 32 -1.49 -0.14 -3.21
C ASP A 32 -1.23 0.23 -1.75
N GLY A 33 -0.90 -0.74 -0.90
CA GLY A 33 -0.42 -0.54 0.48
C GLY A 33 0.91 0.21 0.52
N GLY A 34 1.10 1.17 -0.37
CA GLY A 34 2.26 2.02 -0.54
C GLY A 34 2.12 3.33 0.23
N VAL A 35 3.25 3.86 0.67
CA VAL A 35 3.38 5.18 1.30
C VAL A 35 2.68 6.25 0.45
N ASN A 36 1.86 7.11 1.05
CA ASN A 36 1.27 8.25 0.36
C ASN A 36 2.35 9.28 0.01
N ASN A 37 2.91 9.15 -1.19
CA ASN A 37 4.05 9.95 -1.66
C ASN A 37 3.82 11.46 -1.52
N SER A 38 2.60 11.91 -1.74
CA SER A 38 2.25 13.34 -1.65
C SER A 38 2.34 13.84 -0.20
N LEU A 39 1.66 13.17 0.74
CA LEU A 39 1.68 13.57 2.14
C LEU A 39 3.07 13.38 2.78
N THR A 40 3.79 12.34 2.37
CA THR A 40 5.17 12.10 2.83
C THR A 40 6.13 13.20 2.37
N LEU A 41 6.09 13.61 1.09
CA LEU A 41 6.89 14.73 0.59
C LEU A 41 6.51 16.04 1.28
N LEU A 42 5.23 16.29 1.52
CA LEU A 42 4.74 17.45 2.25
C LEU A 42 5.24 17.45 3.71
N GLY A 43 5.24 16.27 4.35
CA GLY A 43 5.77 16.05 5.70
C GLY A 43 7.28 16.31 5.79
N LEU A 44 8.05 15.84 4.81
CA LEU A 44 9.48 16.13 4.72
C LEU A 44 9.75 17.64 4.59
N LEU A 45 8.94 18.33 3.78
CA LEU A 45 9.04 19.78 3.59
C LEU A 45 8.65 20.57 4.84
N SER A 46 7.89 19.99 5.76
CA SER A 46 7.52 20.63 7.04
C SER A 46 8.72 20.89 7.96
N ARG A 47 9.85 20.22 7.74
CA ARG A 47 11.05 20.39 8.57
C ARG A 47 11.78 21.69 8.26
N GLN A 48 11.94 22.00 6.99
CA GLN A 48 12.61 23.21 6.48
C GLN A 48 12.35 23.42 4.99
N PRO A 49 12.44 24.65 4.47
CA PRO A 49 12.40 24.90 3.03
C PRO A 49 13.49 24.12 2.31
N SER A 50 13.13 23.41 1.23
CA SER A 50 14.02 22.46 0.53
C SER A 50 13.86 22.56 -0.99
N TYR A 51 14.91 22.15 -1.72
CA TYR A 51 14.84 21.98 -3.17
C TYR A 51 14.16 20.65 -3.52
N GLY A 52 13.56 20.54 -4.71
CA GLY A 52 12.93 19.31 -5.16
C GLY A 52 13.89 18.12 -5.21
N TYR A 53 15.14 18.36 -5.55
CA TYR A 53 16.21 17.37 -5.55
C TYR A 53 16.47 16.82 -4.13
N ASP A 54 16.61 17.70 -3.13
CA ASP A 54 16.87 17.28 -1.73
C ASP A 54 15.68 16.54 -1.12
N LEU A 55 14.45 16.94 -1.49
CA LEU A 55 13.24 16.24 -1.09
C LEU A 55 13.21 14.81 -1.64
N LYS A 56 13.61 14.64 -2.91
CA LYS A 56 13.72 13.31 -3.53
C LYS A 56 14.73 12.42 -2.79
N HIS A 57 15.92 12.96 -2.50
CA HIS A 57 16.95 12.21 -1.77
C HIS A 57 16.51 11.86 -0.34
N SER A 58 15.87 12.80 0.35
CA SER A 58 15.32 12.55 1.68
C SER A 58 14.22 11.49 1.64
N TYR A 59 13.34 11.53 0.63
CA TYR A 59 12.33 10.52 0.43
C TYR A 59 12.94 9.14 0.21
N ASP A 60 13.90 9.02 -0.71
CA ASP A 60 14.53 7.73 -1.02
C ASP A 60 15.28 7.16 0.17
N ARG A 61 15.95 8.01 0.94
CA ARG A 61 16.67 7.61 2.14
C ARG A 61 15.75 6.97 3.18
N TYR A 62 14.55 7.53 3.41
CA TYR A 62 13.66 7.09 4.48
C TYR A 62 12.61 6.09 4.01
N PHE A 63 12.18 6.17 2.76
CA PHE A 63 11.01 5.42 2.24
C PHE A 63 11.29 4.67 0.93
N GLY A 64 12.43 4.88 0.28
CA GLY A 64 12.75 4.37 -1.05
C GLY A 64 13.20 2.90 -1.09
N THR A 65 13.17 2.18 0.04
CA THR A 65 13.58 0.77 0.10
C THR A 65 12.70 -0.08 -0.82
N GLY A 66 13.26 -0.50 -1.94
CA GLY A 66 12.59 -1.31 -2.96
C GLY A 66 11.90 -0.54 -4.10
N LYS A 67 11.48 0.70 -3.93
CA LYS A 67 10.84 1.48 -5.00
C LYS A 67 11.14 2.98 -4.85
N PRO A 68 12.29 3.46 -5.33
CA PRO A 68 12.66 4.87 -5.29
C PRO A 68 11.67 5.73 -6.11
N LEU A 69 11.44 6.95 -5.66
CA LEU A 69 10.52 7.87 -6.34
C LEU A 69 11.21 8.50 -7.57
N ALA A 70 10.56 8.46 -8.74
CA ALA A 70 11.12 9.10 -9.92
C ALA A 70 11.08 10.64 -9.79
N PHE A 71 12.10 11.35 -10.32
CA PHE A 71 12.14 12.82 -10.30
C PHE A 71 10.88 13.45 -10.90
N GLY A 72 10.38 12.92 -12.04
CA GLY A 72 9.15 13.40 -12.65
C GLY A 72 7.93 13.32 -11.71
N GLN A 73 7.84 12.29 -10.87
CA GLN A 73 6.78 12.15 -9.88
C GLN A 73 6.92 13.18 -8.75
N VAL A 74 8.15 13.47 -8.32
CA VAL A 74 8.39 14.53 -7.31
C VAL A 74 7.94 15.87 -7.84
N TYR A 75 8.42 16.28 -9.02
CA TYR A 75 8.10 17.60 -9.57
C TYR A 75 6.62 17.75 -9.95
N SER A 76 5.97 16.70 -10.48
CA SER A 76 4.53 16.72 -10.73
C SER A 76 3.71 16.84 -9.43
N THR A 77 4.19 16.22 -8.34
CA THR A 77 3.59 16.32 -7.02
C THR A 77 3.76 17.72 -6.45
N LEU A 78 4.97 18.31 -6.52
CA LEU A 78 5.23 19.68 -6.08
C LEU A 78 4.39 20.72 -6.87
N ALA A 79 4.27 20.56 -8.18
CA ALA A 79 3.42 21.43 -9.00
C ALA A 79 1.94 21.37 -8.57
N ARG A 80 1.43 20.18 -8.25
CA ARG A 80 0.07 20.01 -7.71
C ARG A 80 -0.07 20.66 -6.35
N MET A 81 0.91 20.50 -5.45
CA MET A 81 0.88 21.12 -4.12
C MET A 81 0.91 22.65 -4.17
N ILE A 82 1.62 23.26 -5.16
CA ILE A 82 1.57 24.72 -5.40
C ILE A 82 0.15 25.12 -5.81
N ARG A 83 -0.43 24.43 -6.80
CA ARG A 83 -1.81 24.71 -7.26
C ARG A 83 -2.83 24.58 -6.14
N ASP A 84 -2.63 23.61 -5.23
CA ASP A 84 -3.48 23.34 -4.07
C ASP A 84 -3.12 24.24 -2.86
N GLU A 85 -2.24 25.24 -3.03
CA GLU A 85 -1.78 26.22 -2.03
C GLU A 85 -1.18 25.60 -0.75
N LEU A 86 -0.71 24.35 -0.82
CA LEU A 86 -0.09 23.65 0.30
C LEU A 86 1.38 24.03 0.49
N ILE A 87 2.03 24.45 -0.58
CA ILE A 87 3.42 24.94 -0.60
C ILE A 87 3.53 26.18 -1.48
N ARG A 88 4.62 26.94 -1.29
CA ARG A 88 4.98 28.05 -2.18
C ARG A 88 6.42 27.91 -2.63
N ALA A 89 6.73 28.44 -3.82
CA ALA A 89 8.09 28.57 -4.28
C ALA A 89 8.70 29.84 -3.64
N LEU A 90 9.87 29.70 -3.03
CA LEU A 90 10.70 30.82 -2.61
C LEU A 90 11.57 31.19 -3.80
N GLY A 91 11.43 32.39 -4.36
CA GLY A 91 12.19 33.05 -5.41
C GLY A 91 13.14 32.18 -6.26
N GLU A 92 13.33 32.57 -7.51
CA GLU A 92 14.37 31.98 -8.36
C GLU A 92 15.71 32.57 -7.94
N GLU A 93 16.63 31.75 -7.43
CA GLU A 93 18.04 32.11 -7.47
C GLU A 93 18.44 32.19 -8.95
N THR A 94 18.95 33.36 -9.38
CA THR A 94 19.41 33.64 -10.74
C THR A 94 20.41 32.60 -11.22
N GLY A 95 19.96 31.68 -12.08
CA GLY A 95 20.79 30.58 -12.57
C GLY A 95 20.04 29.45 -13.31
N GLY A 96 18.87 29.69 -13.81
CA GLY A 96 18.25 29.07 -14.98
C GLY A 96 18.17 27.55 -15.04
N GLY A 97 17.40 26.90 -14.17
CA GLY A 97 16.99 25.48 -14.35
C GLY A 97 15.88 25.11 -13.39
N PRO A 98 15.02 24.12 -13.72
CA PRO A 98 13.93 23.67 -12.86
C PRO A 98 14.41 23.10 -11.52
N ASP A 99 15.68 22.78 -11.40
CA ASP A 99 16.30 22.16 -10.21
C ASP A 99 16.64 23.16 -9.10
N ARG A 100 16.45 24.47 -9.32
CA ARG A 100 16.84 25.54 -8.39
C ARG A 100 15.67 26.24 -7.69
N LYS A 101 14.45 25.72 -7.82
CA LYS A 101 13.31 26.24 -7.07
C LYS A 101 13.29 25.65 -5.67
N LYS A 102 13.43 26.51 -4.67
CA LYS A 102 13.26 26.15 -3.26
C LYS A 102 11.78 26.26 -2.91
N TYR A 103 11.27 25.27 -2.20
CA TYR A 103 9.87 25.18 -1.81
C TYR A 103 9.74 25.31 -0.30
N GLU A 104 8.67 25.95 0.14
CA GLU A 104 8.32 26.10 1.55
C GLU A 104 6.86 25.71 1.76
N ILE A 105 6.58 25.03 2.87
CA ILE A 105 5.23 24.65 3.26
C ILE A 105 4.44 25.87 3.74
N THR A 106 3.15 25.94 3.40
CA THR A 106 2.23 26.95 3.91
C THR A 106 1.56 26.50 5.22
N ALA A 107 0.83 27.40 5.88
CA ALA A 107 0.01 27.05 7.04
C ALA A 107 -1.02 25.96 6.70
N ALA A 108 -1.69 26.06 5.53
CA ALA A 108 -2.62 25.03 5.06
C ALA A 108 -1.93 23.68 4.83
N GLY A 109 -0.70 23.69 4.31
CA GLY A 109 0.11 22.48 4.18
C GLY A 109 0.44 21.85 5.53
N GLN A 110 0.87 22.64 6.52
CA GLN A 110 1.16 22.16 7.86
C GLN A 110 -0.07 21.55 8.53
N ASP A 111 -1.24 22.18 8.41
CA ASP A 111 -2.49 21.63 8.94
C ASP A 111 -2.90 20.33 8.25
N LYS A 112 -2.63 20.20 6.95
CA LYS A 112 -2.88 18.95 6.21
C LYS A 112 -1.97 17.82 6.68
N VAL A 113 -0.67 18.09 6.90
CA VAL A 113 0.27 17.11 7.46
C VAL A 113 -0.16 16.69 8.86
N ARG A 114 -0.51 17.65 9.71
CA ARG A 114 -0.94 17.37 11.09
C ARG A 114 -2.19 16.49 11.11
N ARG A 115 -3.20 16.82 10.29
CA ARG A 115 -4.41 15.97 10.18
C ARG A 115 -4.07 14.56 9.72
N TRP A 116 -3.22 14.41 8.70
CA TRP A 116 -2.79 13.10 8.21
C TRP A 116 -2.08 12.28 9.29
N LEU A 117 -1.14 12.87 10.02
CA LEU A 117 -0.39 12.18 11.08
C LEU A 117 -1.29 11.61 12.20
N PHE A 118 -2.38 12.28 12.49
CA PHE A 118 -3.29 11.87 13.57
C PHE A 118 -4.59 11.21 13.08
N THR A 119 -4.75 11.02 11.78
CA THR A 119 -5.83 10.20 11.26
C THR A 119 -5.37 8.75 11.29
N PRO A 120 -6.04 7.86 12.04
CA PRO A 120 -5.64 6.46 12.10
C PRO A 120 -5.85 5.78 10.73
N ASP A 121 -4.89 4.95 10.34
CA ASP A 121 -5.05 4.06 9.19
C ASP A 121 -5.98 2.91 9.58
N VAL A 122 -7.00 2.68 8.77
CA VAL A 122 -7.90 1.54 8.97
C VAL A 122 -7.13 0.27 8.61
N PRO A 123 -7.05 -0.73 9.54
CA PRO A 123 -6.40 -2.00 9.23
C PRO A 123 -7.03 -2.62 7.98
N SER A 124 -6.20 -2.98 7.01
CA SER A 124 -6.67 -3.68 5.82
C SER A 124 -6.86 -5.15 6.16
N GLU A 125 -8.07 -5.64 6.03
CA GLU A 125 -8.41 -7.07 6.11
C GLU A 125 -8.09 -7.80 4.79
N THR A 126 -7.76 -7.04 3.74
CA THR A 126 -7.41 -7.60 2.44
C THR A 126 -6.03 -8.23 2.49
N MET A 127 -6.04 -9.55 2.56
CA MET A 127 -4.90 -10.40 2.29
C MET A 127 -4.36 -10.14 0.88
N GLN A 128 -3.11 -10.52 0.63
CA GLN A 128 -2.56 -10.52 -0.73
C GLN A 128 -3.56 -11.16 -1.70
N SER A 129 -4.33 -10.33 -2.38
CA SER A 129 -5.45 -10.73 -3.23
C SER A 129 -5.01 -11.74 -4.30
N GLU A 130 -3.76 -11.69 -4.71
CA GLU A 130 -3.20 -12.57 -5.74
C GLU A 130 -2.96 -13.99 -5.23
N LEU A 131 -2.42 -14.18 -4.02
CA LEU A 131 -2.20 -15.51 -3.45
C LEU A 131 -3.54 -16.23 -3.21
N PHE A 132 -4.53 -15.51 -2.67
CA PHE A 132 -5.88 -16.04 -2.50
C PHE A 132 -6.50 -16.43 -3.85
N ALA A 133 -6.43 -15.54 -4.85
CA ALA A 133 -6.97 -15.80 -6.19
C ALA A 133 -6.29 -17.03 -6.83
N LYS A 134 -4.97 -17.14 -6.78
CA LYS A 134 -4.22 -18.30 -7.28
C LYS A 134 -4.66 -19.60 -6.61
N THR A 135 -4.85 -19.58 -5.28
CA THR A 135 -5.30 -20.76 -4.52
C THR A 135 -6.71 -21.18 -4.97
N VAL A 136 -7.65 -20.24 -5.07
CA VAL A 136 -9.02 -20.55 -5.54
C VAL A 136 -9.01 -21.07 -6.97
N ILE A 137 -8.26 -20.45 -7.86
CA ILE A 137 -8.17 -20.89 -9.27
C ILE A 137 -7.56 -22.28 -9.37
N ALA A 138 -6.46 -22.57 -8.62
CA ALA A 138 -5.88 -23.90 -8.60
C ALA A 138 -6.91 -24.97 -8.17
N LEU A 139 -7.70 -24.68 -7.14
CA LEU A 139 -8.77 -25.58 -6.69
C LEU A 139 -9.89 -25.75 -7.72
N LEU A 140 -10.29 -24.69 -8.43
CA LEU A 140 -11.32 -24.74 -9.48
C LEU A 140 -10.85 -25.49 -10.74
N LEU A 141 -9.56 -25.42 -11.05
CA LEU A 141 -8.96 -26.13 -12.18
C LEU A 141 -8.57 -27.57 -11.84
N ASP A 142 -8.81 -28.02 -10.62
CA ASP A 142 -8.39 -29.33 -10.10
C ASP A 142 -6.86 -29.52 -10.18
N ASP A 143 -6.13 -28.42 -10.05
CA ASP A 143 -4.67 -28.38 -10.07
C ASP A 143 -4.08 -28.54 -8.66
N ASP A 144 -2.78 -28.70 -8.57
CA ASP A 144 -2.03 -28.97 -7.34
C ASP A 144 -1.90 -27.71 -6.46
N ALA A 145 -2.97 -27.37 -5.73
CA ALA A 145 -3.01 -26.27 -4.80
C ALA A 145 -2.05 -26.44 -3.59
N ASP A 146 -1.77 -27.70 -3.18
CA ASP A 146 -0.79 -27.98 -2.12
C ASP A 146 0.60 -27.54 -2.57
N ARG A 147 1.01 -27.92 -3.75
CA ARG A 147 2.29 -27.50 -4.34
C ARG A 147 2.40 -25.98 -4.48
N LEU A 148 1.31 -25.30 -4.89
CA LEU A 148 1.28 -23.83 -4.97
C LEU A 148 1.57 -23.21 -3.62
N LEU A 149 0.92 -23.70 -2.55
CA LEU A 149 1.12 -23.21 -1.19
C LEU A 149 2.52 -23.53 -0.65
N ASP A 150 3.09 -24.70 -0.99
CA ASP A 150 4.45 -25.07 -0.59
C ASP A 150 5.51 -24.19 -1.26
N VAL A 151 5.37 -23.88 -2.55
CA VAL A 151 6.24 -22.95 -3.27
C VAL A 151 6.16 -21.56 -2.63
N GLN A 152 4.95 -21.10 -2.33
CA GLN A 152 4.74 -19.81 -1.70
C GLN A 152 5.33 -19.75 -0.28
N ARG A 153 5.18 -20.82 0.50
CA ARG A 153 5.81 -20.96 1.83
C ARG A 153 7.33 -20.87 1.75
N ALA A 154 7.94 -21.55 0.79
CA ALA A 154 9.39 -21.52 0.60
C ALA A 154 9.90 -20.11 0.30
N GLU A 155 9.19 -19.36 -0.53
CA GLU A 155 9.52 -17.96 -0.87
C GLU A 155 9.40 -17.04 0.33
N HIS A 156 8.31 -17.15 1.11
CA HIS A 156 8.12 -16.38 2.34
C HIS A 156 9.23 -16.66 3.36
N MET A 157 9.62 -17.92 3.54
CA MET A 157 10.72 -18.30 4.42
C MET A 157 12.08 -17.78 3.92
N ALA A 158 12.30 -17.72 2.60
CA ALA A 158 13.51 -17.14 2.03
C ALA A 158 13.57 -15.63 2.32
N ARG A 159 12.45 -14.92 2.11
CA ARG A 159 12.35 -13.48 2.41
C ARG A 159 12.48 -13.17 3.91
N MET A 160 11.92 -14.00 4.78
CA MET A 160 12.09 -13.86 6.23
C MET A 160 13.56 -13.95 6.64
N ARG A 161 14.32 -14.92 6.10
CA ARG A 161 15.77 -15.04 6.36
C ARG A 161 16.55 -13.81 5.87
N GLU A 162 16.19 -13.27 4.71
CA GLU A 162 16.81 -12.06 4.16
C GLU A 162 16.58 -10.84 5.07
N LEU A 163 15.32 -10.58 5.46
CA LEU A 163 14.99 -9.47 6.36
C LEU A 163 15.68 -9.60 7.72
N THR A 164 15.74 -10.81 8.27
CA THR A 164 16.45 -11.10 9.52
C THR A 164 17.94 -10.79 9.41
N ARG A 165 18.56 -11.10 8.26
CA ARG A 165 19.97 -10.77 8.01
C ARG A 165 20.18 -9.26 7.89
N LEU A 166 19.28 -8.56 7.17
CA LEU A 166 19.36 -7.11 7.00
C LEU A 166 19.29 -6.34 8.32
N LYS A 167 18.69 -6.91 9.37
CA LYS A 167 18.61 -6.28 10.69
C LYS A 167 19.95 -6.25 11.44
N GLN A 168 20.92 -7.11 11.12
CA GLN A 168 22.13 -7.29 11.95
C GLN A 168 22.99 -6.03 12.03
N ASP A 169 23.10 -5.27 10.90
CA ASP A 169 23.92 -4.06 10.83
C ASP A 169 23.07 -2.80 10.54
N ALA A 170 21.76 -2.88 10.77
CA ALA A 170 20.80 -1.85 10.40
C ALA A 170 20.65 -0.78 11.49
N ASP A 171 20.36 0.47 11.10
CA ASP A 171 19.90 1.49 12.02
C ASP A 171 18.48 1.18 12.54
N LEU A 172 18.03 1.87 13.58
CA LEU A 172 16.74 1.61 14.21
C LEU A 172 15.57 1.77 13.23
N LEU A 173 15.64 2.71 12.29
CA LEU A 173 14.59 2.91 11.28
C LEU A 173 14.50 1.69 10.36
N GLN A 174 15.63 1.19 9.90
CA GLN A 174 15.70 0.00 9.05
C GLN A 174 15.25 -1.25 9.81
N VAL A 175 15.61 -1.38 11.09
CA VAL A 175 15.12 -2.48 11.96
C VAL A 175 13.60 -2.47 12.03
N LEU A 176 12.97 -1.31 12.30
CA LEU A 176 11.51 -1.19 12.38
C LEU A 176 10.82 -1.54 11.04
N MET A 177 11.42 -1.15 9.90
CA MET A 177 10.91 -1.52 8.58
C MET A 177 11.00 -3.03 8.33
N CYS A 178 12.11 -3.66 8.72
CA CYS A 178 12.27 -5.11 8.62
C CYS A 178 11.29 -5.85 9.53
N ASP A 179 11.07 -5.37 10.75
CA ASP A 179 10.12 -5.97 11.69
C ASP A 179 8.68 -5.91 11.16
N HIS A 180 8.28 -4.77 10.58
CA HIS A 180 6.99 -4.66 9.92
C HIS A 180 6.84 -5.71 8.80
N GLY A 181 7.86 -5.86 7.94
CA GLY A 181 7.87 -6.89 6.89
C GLY A 181 7.81 -8.32 7.44
N LEU A 182 8.54 -8.61 8.53
CA LEU A 182 8.54 -9.91 9.19
C LEU A 182 7.16 -10.27 9.75
N PHE A 183 6.46 -9.34 10.41
CA PHE A 183 5.11 -9.58 10.93
C PHE A 183 4.10 -9.86 9.81
N HIS A 184 4.20 -9.18 8.67
CA HIS A 184 3.35 -9.48 7.50
C HIS A 184 3.63 -10.88 6.95
N ILE A 185 4.91 -11.26 6.80
CA ILE A 185 5.31 -12.59 6.33
C ILE A 185 4.82 -13.68 7.30
N GLU A 186 4.91 -13.45 8.61
CA GLU A 186 4.38 -14.39 9.61
C GLU A 186 2.86 -14.57 9.48
N ALA A 187 2.11 -13.51 9.25
CA ALA A 187 0.67 -13.58 9.03
C ALA A 187 0.34 -14.40 7.77
N ASP A 188 1.04 -14.15 6.67
CA ASP A 188 0.89 -14.89 5.42
C ASP A 188 1.23 -16.38 5.60
N LEU A 189 2.32 -16.71 6.30
CA LEU A 189 2.71 -18.09 6.59
C LEU A 189 1.66 -18.82 7.41
N ARG A 190 1.08 -18.18 8.42
CA ARG A 190 -0.03 -18.75 9.22
C ARG A 190 -1.26 -19.01 8.35
N TRP A 191 -1.58 -18.10 7.43
CA TRP A 191 -2.69 -18.30 6.51
C TRP A 191 -2.43 -19.45 5.54
N ILE A 192 -1.21 -19.56 4.97
CA ILE A 192 -0.79 -20.67 4.10
C ILE A 192 -0.98 -22.00 4.83
N GLU A 193 -0.52 -22.10 6.06
CA GLU A 193 -0.64 -23.31 6.88
C GLU A 193 -2.12 -23.70 7.14
N LEU A 194 -2.93 -22.73 7.57
CA LEU A 194 -4.36 -22.95 7.81
C LEU A 194 -5.11 -23.33 6.52
N THR A 195 -4.74 -22.75 5.40
CA THR A 195 -5.35 -23.03 4.09
C THR A 195 -4.96 -24.43 3.61
N SER A 196 -3.68 -24.81 3.69
CA SER A 196 -3.21 -26.15 3.36
C SER A 196 -3.97 -27.21 4.13
N ALA A 197 -4.17 -27.01 5.43
CA ALA A 197 -4.93 -27.95 6.28
C ALA A 197 -6.42 -28.10 5.87
N ARG A 198 -6.96 -27.14 5.09
CA ARG A 198 -8.39 -27.08 4.71
C ARG A 198 -8.65 -27.27 3.20
N LEU A 199 -7.62 -27.50 2.38
CA LEU A 199 -7.77 -27.59 0.93
C LEU A 199 -8.80 -28.62 0.50
N THR A 200 -8.81 -29.79 1.12
CA THR A 200 -9.79 -30.87 0.80
C THR A 200 -11.24 -30.44 1.09
N GLN A 201 -11.46 -29.68 2.16
CA GLN A 201 -12.79 -29.16 2.48
C GLN A 201 -13.18 -28.06 1.51
N LEU A 202 -12.29 -27.10 1.24
CA LEU A 202 -12.50 -26.01 0.28
C LEU A 202 -12.84 -26.54 -1.12
N LYS A 203 -12.12 -27.55 -1.58
CA LYS A 203 -12.39 -28.20 -2.87
C LYS A 203 -13.82 -28.72 -2.97
N LYS A 204 -14.30 -29.41 -1.92
CA LYS A 204 -15.67 -29.93 -1.86
C LYS A 204 -16.73 -28.82 -1.86
N GLU A 205 -16.44 -27.67 -1.29
CA GLU A 205 -17.36 -26.54 -1.23
C GLU A 205 -17.44 -25.80 -2.57
N LEU A 206 -16.32 -25.65 -3.27
CA LEU A 206 -16.25 -25.00 -4.58
C LEU A 206 -16.83 -25.82 -5.73
N GLN A 207 -16.97 -27.15 -5.56
CA GLN A 207 -17.53 -28.08 -6.56
C GLN A 207 -19.04 -28.32 -6.39
N LYS A 208 -19.71 -27.69 -5.43
CA LYS A 208 -21.15 -27.71 -5.24
C LYS A 208 -21.83 -26.67 -6.12
#